data_e43390e516b5df7944a367ea02792c63
#
_entry.id   e43390e516b5df7944a367ea02792c63
#
_cell.length_a   1.000
_cell.length_b   1.000
_cell.length_c   1.000
_cell.angle_alpha   90.00
_cell.angle_beta   90.00
_cell.angle_gamma   90.00
#
_symmetry.space_group_name_H-M   'P 1'
#
loop_
_entity.id
_entity.type
_entity.pdbx_description
1 polymer ?
#
loop_
_entity_poly.entity_id
_entity_poly.type
_entity_poly.pdbx_seq_one_letter_code
_entity_poly.pdbx_strand_id
1 'polypeptide(L)'
;MFNFLPPLILIFVLYILVVRLLGKSALAQLTPHDFAALFFLAYVAFQPIQIDTYFQSFIGIIGIGLTHYALSRMSLMDGIKHLIIGQPTVLVRNGVILPENLKKSRFSLDELLSVLRTSGHPRVKEIEYAFLEPNGDVSVIPKRESAPLTPADMGMELPYQGIPLSVIVEGKIQHRNLSLIEKDETWLLEQLKKQNYTSTLPIFFAYVLDGDNTIHTSEYPPPN
;
A
#
# COMPACT_ATOMS: atom_id res chain seq x y z
N MET A 1 -8.72 14.54 -36.15
CA MET A 1 -9.32 13.58 -35.20
C MET A 1 -8.44 13.31 -33.97
N PHE A 2 -7.11 13.24 -34.08
CA PHE A 2 -6.20 13.01 -32.98
C PHE A 2 -5.50 14.25 -32.36
N ASN A 3 -5.89 15.45 -32.83
CA ASN A 3 -5.23 16.70 -32.41
C ASN A 3 -5.38 17.01 -30.89
N PHE A 4 -6.32 16.38 -30.20
CA PHE A 4 -6.52 16.53 -28.77
C PHE A 4 -5.52 15.73 -27.92
N LEU A 5 -4.93 14.66 -28.47
CA LEU A 5 -4.07 13.73 -27.73
C LEU A 5 -2.74 14.37 -27.26
N PRO A 6 -1.98 15.12 -28.09
CA PRO A 6 -0.77 15.78 -27.62
C PRO A 6 -1.03 16.77 -26.48
N PRO A 7 -2.01 17.70 -26.55
CA PRO A 7 -2.31 18.59 -25.42
C PRO A 7 -2.80 17.83 -24.17
N LEU A 8 -3.58 16.74 -24.34
CA LEU A 8 -4.00 15.90 -23.22
C LEU A 8 -2.80 15.32 -22.47
N ILE A 9 -1.85 14.72 -23.17
CA ILE A 9 -0.64 14.13 -22.56
C ILE A 9 0.21 15.21 -21.91
N LEU A 10 0.41 16.34 -22.59
CA LEU A 10 1.17 17.47 -22.05
C LEU A 10 0.56 17.98 -20.74
N ILE A 11 -0.74 18.21 -20.71
CA ILE A 11 -1.46 18.69 -19.53
C ILE A 11 -1.43 17.63 -18.43
N PHE A 12 -1.56 16.35 -18.74
CA PHE A 12 -1.46 15.27 -17.76
C PHE A 12 -0.07 15.26 -17.06
N VAL A 13 1.01 15.37 -17.83
CA VAL A 13 2.37 15.44 -17.26
C VAL A 13 2.55 16.73 -16.44
N LEU A 14 2.06 17.87 -16.94
CA LEU A 14 2.10 19.14 -16.20
C LEU A 14 1.29 19.03 -14.88
N TYR A 15 0.12 18.43 -14.92
CA TYR A 15 -0.71 18.21 -13.73
C TYR A 15 0.05 17.38 -12.66
N ILE A 16 0.70 16.29 -13.06
CA ILE A 16 1.54 15.49 -12.15
C ILE A 16 2.64 16.36 -11.53
N LEU A 17 3.32 17.20 -12.32
CA LEU A 17 4.36 18.10 -11.80
C LEU A 17 3.79 19.10 -10.78
N VAL A 18 2.62 19.67 -11.05
CA VAL A 18 1.96 20.63 -10.14
C VAL A 18 1.53 19.94 -8.84
N VAL A 19 0.92 18.75 -8.93
CA VAL A 19 0.55 17.96 -7.74
C VAL A 19 1.77 17.67 -6.85
N ARG A 20 2.93 17.40 -7.44
CA ARG A 20 4.18 17.22 -6.68
C ARG A 20 4.63 18.50 -5.96
N LEU A 21 4.32 19.69 -6.50
CA LEU A 21 4.62 20.97 -5.85
C LEU A 21 3.73 21.24 -4.63
N LEU A 22 2.57 20.55 -4.48
CA LEU A 22 1.74 20.65 -3.28
C LEU A 22 2.44 20.07 -2.05
N GLY A 23 3.40 19.16 -2.25
CA GLY A 23 4.21 18.57 -1.17
C GLY A 23 3.89 17.11 -0.94
N LYS A 24 4.73 16.43 -0.16
CA LYS A 24 4.59 14.99 0.12
C LYS A 24 3.40 14.68 1.04
N SER A 25 3.10 15.57 1.98
CA SER A 25 1.97 15.42 2.90
C SER A 25 0.63 15.33 2.18
N ALA A 26 0.47 16.05 1.06
CA ALA A 26 -0.75 16.03 0.27
C ALA A 26 -1.08 14.66 -0.39
N LEU A 27 -0.20 13.67 -0.33
CA LEU A 27 -0.45 12.36 -0.92
C LEU A 27 -1.01 11.34 0.08
N ALA A 28 -0.59 11.40 1.35
CA ALA A 28 -1.01 10.43 2.38
C ALA A 28 -1.98 11.02 3.42
N GLN A 29 -1.88 12.33 3.68
CA GLN A 29 -2.70 13.02 4.68
C GLN A 29 -3.33 14.26 4.06
N LEU A 30 -4.27 14.05 3.12
CA LEU A 30 -5.00 15.13 2.46
C LEU A 30 -5.75 15.98 3.48
N THR A 31 -5.36 17.24 3.58
CA THR A 31 -6.18 18.23 4.26
C THR A 31 -7.34 18.67 3.36
N PRO A 32 -8.44 19.25 3.91
CA PRO A 32 -9.54 19.72 3.09
C PRO A 32 -9.13 20.70 1.99
N HIS A 33 -8.11 21.55 2.22
CA HIS A 33 -7.62 22.49 1.20
C HIS A 33 -6.77 21.82 0.13
N ASP A 34 -5.97 20.77 0.45
CA ASP A 34 -5.24 19.99 -0.54
C ASP A 34 -6.21 19.26 -1.48
N PHE A 35 -7.25 18.67 -0.89
CA PHE A 35 -8.32 18.01 -1.64
C PHE A 35 -9.00 18.98 -2.61
N ALA A 36 -9.41 20.16 -2.11
CA ALA A 36 -9.99 21.21 -2.95
C ALA A 36 -9.03 21.62 -4.08
N ALA A 37 -7.74 21.84 -3.75
CA ALA A 37 -6.73 22.25 -4.74
C ALA A 37 -6.58 21.20 -5.86
N LEU A 38 -6.55 19.88 -5.53
CA LEU A 38 -6.43 18.81 -6.52
C LEU A 38 -7.62 18.82 -7.50
N PHE A 39 -8.86 18.99 -7.01
CA PHE A 39 -10.05 19.01 -7.85
C PHE A 39 -10.10 20.24 -8.74
N PHE A 40 -9.83 21.44 -8.19
CA PHE A 40 -9.80 22.65 -8.99
C PHE A 40 -8.68 22.62 -10.03
N LEU A 41 -7.50 22.13 -9.68
CA LEU A 41 -6.39 21.97 -10.62
C LEU A 41 -6.76 20.98 -11.75
N ALA A 42 -7.38 19.84 -11.41
CA ALA A 42 -7.84 18.87 -12.41
C ALA A 42 -8.88 19.51 -13.34
N TYR A 43 -9.87 20.20 -12.81
CA TYR A 43 -10.91 20.87 -13.60
C TYR A 43 -10.31 21.90 -14.57
N VAL A 44 -9.46 22.81 -14.07
CA VAL A 44 -8.81 23.84 -14.88
C VAL A 44 -7.87 23.24 -15.93
N ALA A 45 -7.11 22.21 -15.54
CA ALA A 45 -6.16 21.57 -16.43
C ALA A 45 -6.85 20.89 -17.63
N PHE A 46 -7.97 20.22 -17.41
CA PHE A 46 -8.63 19.45 -18.45
C PHE A 46 -9.76 20.19 -19.18
N GLN A 47 -10.20 21.35 -18.68
CA GLN A 47 -11.25 22.15 -19.29
C GLN A 47 -11.00 22.51 -20.77
N PRO A 48 -9.79 22.90 -21.23
CA PRO A 48 -9.57 23.27 -22.62
C PRO A 48 -9.50 22.06 -23.58
N ILE A 49 -9.51 20.83 -23.05
CA ILE A 49 -9.44 19.63 -23.88
C ILE A 49 -10.86 19.25 -24.32
N GLN A 50 -11.15 19.47 -25.60
CA GLN A 50 -12.44 19.10 -26.18
C GLN A 50 -12.45 17.62 -26.54
N ILE A 51 -13.23 16.83 -25.81
CA ILE A 51 -13.48 15.42 -26.06
C ILE A 51 -14.97 15.27 -26.37
N ASP A 52 -15.32 15.25 -27.65
CA ASP A 52 -16.71 15.32 -28.12
C ASP A 52 -17.29 13.93 -28.45
N THR A 53 -16.47 12.89 -28.52
CA THR A 53 -16.91 11.54 -28.88
C THR A 53 -16.38 10.47 -27.96
N TYR A 54 -17.14 9.37 -27.81
CA TYR A 54 -16.70 8.19 -27.06
C TYR A 54 -15.38 7.61 -27.56
N PHE A 55 -15.15 7.68 -28.88
CA PHE A 55 -13.91 7.21 -29.49
C PHE A 55 -12.70 8.04 -29.04
N GLN A 56 -12.84 9.37 -28.96
CA GLN A 56 -11.79 10.26 -28.43
C GLN A 56 -11.54 9.98 -26.94
N SER A 57 -12.59 9.77 -26.14
CA SER A 57 -12.46 9.38 -24.72
C SER A 57 -11.68 8.08 -24.58
N PHE A 58 -12.01 7.06 -25.37
CA PHE A 58 -11.32 5.78 -25.34
C PHE A 58 -9.82 5.90 -25.67
N ILE A 59 -9.49 6.66 -26.73
CA ILE A 59 -8.09 6.92 -27.10
C ILE A 59 -7.38 7.76 -26.04
N GLY A 60 -8.06 8.74 -25.44
CA GLY A 60 -7.52 9.54 -24.34
C GLY A 60 -7.15 8.70 -23.14
N ILE A 61 -8.02 7.77 -22.72
CA ILE A 61 -7.78 6.84 -21.62
C ILE A 61 -6.54 5.96 -21.90
N ILE A 62 -6.46 5.40 -23.11
CA ILE A 62 -5.29 4.61 -23.53
C ILE A 62 -4.03 5.48 -23.52
N GLY A 63 -4.08 6.70 -24.04
CA GLY A 63 -2.96 7.64 -24.08
C GLY A 63 -2.43 7.97 -22.67
N ILE A 64 -3.33 8.29 -21.73
CA ILE A 64 -2.97 8.54 -20.32
C ILE A 64 -2.37 7.26 -19.69
N GLY A 65 -2.99 6.10 -19.93
CA GLY A 65 -2.50 4.81 -19.42
C GLY A 65 -1.10 4.47 -19.90
N LEU A 66 -0.82 4.64 -21.18
CA LEU A 66 0.51 4.43 -21.77
C LEU A 66 1.53 5.44 -21.23
N THR A 67 1.14 6.71 -21.07
CA THR A 67 2.01 7.75 -20.49
C THR A 67 2.35 7.40 -19.05
N HIS A 68 1.36 7.00 -18.25
CA HIS A 68 1.58 6.54 -16.87
C HIS A 68 2.51 5.32 -16.82
N TYR A 69 2.28 4.34 -17.67
CA TYR A 69 3.15 3.15 -17.79
C TYR A 69 4.59 3.54 -18.14
N ALA A 70 4.78 4.45 -19.12
CA ALA A 70 6.10 4.95 -19.48
C ALA A 70 6.80 5.65 -18.31
N LEU A 71 6.10 6.56 -17.60
CA LEU A 71 6.62 7.22 -16.39
C LEU A 71 6.98 6.21 -15.31
N SER A 72 6.16 5.18 -15.10
CA SER A 72 6.42 4.10 -14.15
C SER A 72 7.68 3.29 -14.55
N ARG A 73 7.89 3.01 -15.82
CA ARG A 73 9.13 2.36 -16.30
C ARG A 73 10.36 3.25 -16.14
N MET A 74 10.22 4.54 -16.44
CA MET A 74 11.30 5.52 -16.27
C MET A 74 11.68 5.68 -14.80
N SER A 75 10.76 5.53 -13.86
CA SER A 75 11.03 5.62 -12.42
C SER A 75 11.95 4.50 -11.89
N LEU A 76 12.14 3.42 -12.66
CA LEU A 76 13.09 2.36 -12.33
C LEU A 76 14.55 2.69 -12.72
N MET A 77 14.76 3.77 -13.49
CA MET A 77 16.09 4.19 -13.94
C MET A 77 16.75 5.04 -12.87
N ASP A 78 17.95 4.68 -12.44
CA ASP A 78 18.67 5.31 -11.32
C ASP A 78 18.87 6.83 -11.48
N GLY A 79 19.05 7.33 -12.70
CA GLY A 79 19.28 8.76 -12.96
C GLY A 79 18.08 9.66 -12.70
N ILE A 80 16.84 9.15 -12.86
CA ILE A 80 15.60 9.94 -12.80
C ILE A 80 14.61 9.47 -11.74
N LYS A 81 14.84 8.32 -11.10
CA LYS A 81 13.91 7.77 -10.09
C LYS A 81 13.61 8.78 -8.97
N HIS A 82 14.61 9.54 -8.53
CA HIS A 82 14.45 10.54 -7.47
C HIS A 82 13.59 11.72 -7.92
N LEU A 83 13.62 12.03 -9.22
CA LEU A 83 12.75 13.05 -9.79
C LEU A 83 11.31 12.56 -9.93
N ILE A 84 11.09 11.28 -10.20
CA ILE A 84 9.75 10.71 -10.40
C ILE A 84 9.13 10.26 -9.06
N ILE A 85 9.85 9.49 -8.25
CA ILE A 85 9.33 8.95 -6.98
C ILE A 85 9.53 9.94 -5.83
N GLY A 86 10.69 10.57 -5.73
CA GLY A 86 11.13 11.39 -4.60
C GLY A 86 12.10 10.62 -3.70
N GLN A 87 12.51 11.25 -2.60
CA GLN A 87 13.37 10.65 -1.57
C GLN A 87 12.77 10.84 -0.20
N PRO A 88 12.94 9.90 0.74
CA PRO A 88 12.58 10.10 2.13
C PRO A 88 13.27 11.33 2.71
N THR A 89 12.60 12.02 3.61
CA THR A 89 13.14 13.20 4.30
C THR A 89 13.15 12.94 5.80
N VAL A 90 14.32 13.04 6.43
CA VAL A 90 14.46 12.86 7.89
C VAL A 90 13.77 14.02 8.60
N LEU A 91 12.77 13.74 9.43
CA LEU A 91 12.06 14.72 10.25
C LEU A 91 12.55 14.73 11.71
N VAL A 92 12.89 13.54 12.24
CA VAL A 92 13.47 13.38 13.58
C VAL A 92 14.73 12.55 13.47
N ARG A 93 15.76 12.93 14.25
CA ARG A 93 17.01 12.17 14.41
C ARG A 93 17.43 12.17 15.87
N ASN A 94 17.66 10.99 16.46
CA ASN A 94 18.11 10.83 17.86
C ASN A 94 17.25 11.60 18.89
N GLY A 95 15.92 11.64 18.68
CA GLY A 95 15.01 12.34 19.57
C GLY A 95 14.95 13.86 19.37
N VAL A 96 15.56 14.38 18.29
CA VAL A 96 15.57 15.81 17.96
C VAL A 96 14.80 16.03 16.65
N ILE A 97 13.81 16.91 16.67
CA ILE A 97 13.07 17.34 15.49
C ILE A 97 13.99 18.24 14.65
N LEU A 98 13.90 18.10 13.32
CA LEU A 98 14.67 18.89 12.35
C LEU A 98 13.77 19.93 11.68
N PRO A 99 13.68 21.18 12.20
CA PRO A 99 12.73 22.20 11.73
C PRO A 99 12.92 22.57 10.25
N GLU A 100 14.17 22.61 9.79
CA GLU A 100 14.45 22.93 8.38
C GLU A 100 13.90 21.89 7.41
N ASN A 101 13.91 20.62 7.80
CA ASN A 101 13.37 19.53 6.99
C ASN A 101 11.83 19.53 6.99
N LEU A 102 11.21 19.91 8.12
CA LEU A 102 9.76 20.15 8.20
C LEU A 102 9.36 21.26 7.22
N LYS A 103 10.03 22.42 7.27
CA LYS A 103 9.77 23.54 6.37
C LYS A 103 9.93 23.16 4.89
N LYS A 104 11.05 22.48 4.54
CA LYS A 104 11.31 22.04 3.16
C LYS A 104 10.24 21.09 2.64
N SER A 105 9.71 20.22 3.51
CA SER A 105 8.66 19.27 3.18
C SER A 105 7.25 19.87 3.28
N ARG A 106 7.09 21.11 3.74
CA ARG A 106 5.80 21.74 4.03
C ARG A 106 4.95 20.92 5.00
N PHE A 107 5.61 20.33 5.98
CA PHE A 107 5.02 19.48 7.01
C PHE A 107 5.06 20.21 8.33
N SER A 108 3.91 20.45 8.94
CA SER A 108 3.82 21.19 10.20
C SER A 108 4.29 20.37 11.39
N LEU A 109 4.62 21.05 12.48
CA LEU A 109 4.96 20.37 13.74
C LEU A 109 3.75 19.60 14.29
N ASP A 110 2.55 20.17 14.19
CA ASP A 110 1.33 19.54 14.70
C ASP A 110 0.99 18.27 13.92
N GLU A 111 1.18 18.27 12.60
CA GLU A 111 1.05 17.06 11.76
C GLU A 111 2.06 15.99 12.19
N LEU A 112 3.34 16.35 12.37
CA LEU A 112 4.35 15.42 12.84
C LEU A 112 3.93 14.80 14.18
N LEU A 113 3.60 15.61 15.17
CA LEU A 113 3.22 15.13 16.49
C LEU A 113 1.94 14.29 16.46
N SER A 114 1.01 14.60 15.57
CA SER A 114 -0.21 13.81 15.36
C SER A 114 0.13 12.42 14.83
N VAL A 115 0.95 12.34 13.78
CA VAL A 115 1.35 11.06 13.16
C VAL A 115 2.15 10.22 14.15
N LEU A 116 3.08 10.81 14.88
CA LEU A 116 3.86 10.08 15.89
C LEU A 116 2.95 9.46 16.98
N ARG A 117 1.89 10.17 17.39
CA ARG A 117 0.91 9.60 18.35
C ARG A 117 0.12 8.45 17.74
N THR A 118 -0.38 8.61 16.53
CA THR A 118 -1.16 7.56 15.86
C THR A 118 -0.32 6.33 15.51
N SER A 119 0.99 6.52 15.32
CA SER A 119 1.95 5.42 15.11
C SER A 119 2.41 4.76 16.42
N GLY A 120 1.86 5.17 17.58
CA GLY A 120 2.23 4.59 18.89
C GLY A 120 3.50 5.15 19.52
N HIS A 121 4.08 6.24 18.98
CA HIS A 121 5.32 6.85 19.44
C HIS A 121 5.12 8.31 19.91
N PRO A 122 4.35 8.58 20.98
CA PRO A 122 3.99 9.94 21.40
C PRO A 122 5.18 10.76 21.93
N ARG A 123 6.29 10.11 22.27
CA ARG A 123 7.46 10.75 22.87
C ARG A 123 8.59 10.86 21.86
N VAL A 124 8.83 12.05 21.32
CA VAL A 124 9.89 12.31 20.31
C VAL A 124 11.26 11.83 20.77
N LYS A 125 11.58 11.95 22.07
CA LYS A 125 12.89 11.54 22.63
C LYS A 125 13.18 10.03 22.50
N GLU A 126 12.15 9.20 22.36
CA GLU A 126 12.24 7.75 22.18
C GLU A 126 12.46 7.32 20.73
N ILE A 127 12.43 8.28 19.80
CA ILE A 127 12.57 8.04 18.37
C ILE A 127 14.02 8.18 17.97
N GLU A 128 14.56 7.18 17.30
CA GLU A 128 15.88 7.27 16.68
C GLU A 128 15.79 8.00 15.35
N TYR A 129 14.89 7.57 14.46
CA TYR A 129 14.59 8.26 13.22
C TYR A 129 13.08 8.32 12.94
N ALA A 130 12.63 9.44 12.37
CA ALA A 130 11.35 9.52 11.68
C ALA A 130 11.60 10.08 10.28
N PHE A 131 11.07 9.39 9.27
CA PHE A 131 11.20 9.76 7.86
C PHE A 131 9.84 10.11 7.29
N LEU A 132 9.75 11.23 6.58
CA LEU A 132 8.62 11.47 5.68
C LEU A 132 8.92 10.78 4.35
N GLU A 133 8.18 9.74 4.05
CA GLU A 133 8.31 8.94 2.83
C GLU A 133 7.81 9.71 1.60
N PRO A 134 8.21 9.29 0.38
CA PRO A 134 7.74 9.92 -0.85
C PRO A 134 6.22 9.86 -1.06
N ASN A 135 5.54 8.85 -0.51
CA ASN A 135 4.08 8.70 -0.56
C ASN A 135 3.35 9.56 0.49
N GLY A 136 4.09 10.26 1.37
CA GLY A 136 3.55 11.13 2.40
C GLY A 136 3.37 10.49 3.78
N ASP A 137 3.57 9.18 3.90
CA ASP A 137 3.56 8.50 5.20
C ASP A 137 4.78 8.88 6.04
N VAL A 138 4.69 8.67 7.35
CA VAL A 138 5.82 8.84 8.25
C VAL A 138 6.23 7.49 8.82
N SER A 139 7.42 7.05 8.46
CA SER A 139 8.07 5.86 9.03
C SER A 139 8.81 6.22 10.31
N VAL A 140 8.57 5.47 11.39
CA VAL A 140 9.18 5.72 12.70
C VAL A 140 10.05 4.55 13.10
N ILE A 141 11.29 4.82 13.45
CA ILE A 141 12.23 3.86 14.02
C ILE A 141 12.48 4.27 15.49
N PRO A 142 11.97 3.53 16.46
CA PRO A 142 12.23 3.83 17.86
C PRO A 142 13.69 3.52 18.22
N LYS A 143 14.20 4.16 19.27
CA LYS A 143 15.47 3.77 19.89
C LYS A 143 15.36 2.35 20.44
N ARG A 144 16.48 1.63 20.49
CA ARG A 144 16.50 0.24 20.94
C ARG A 144 15.91 0.06 22.35
N GLU A 145 16.21 0.99 23.26
CA GLU A 145 15.69 0.97 24.64
C GLU A 145 14.18 1.26 24.73
N SER A 146 13.58 1.77 23.68
CA SER A 146 12.14 2.08 23.59
C SER A 146 11.39 1.17 22.63
N ALA A 147 12.08 0.24 21.97
CA ALA A 147 11.47 -0.73 21.07
C ALA A 147 10.79 -1.86 21.87
N PRO A 148 9.70 -2.45 21.34
CA PRO A 148 9.11 -3.64 21.94
C PRO A 148 10.13 -4.77 22.03
N LEU A 149 10.14 -5.47 23.16
CA LEU A 149 10.96 -6.69 23.34
C LEU A 149 10.45 -7.78 22.38
N THR A 150 11.39 -8.43 21.70
CA THR A 150 11.10 -9.59 20.88
C THR A 150 11.44 -10.88 21.62
N PRO A 151 10.88 -12.05 21.22
CA PRO A 151 11.30 -13.33 21.76
C PRO A 151 12.81 -13.56 21.68
N ALA A 152 13.45 -13.10 20.60
CA ALA A 152 14.89 -13.18 20.40
C ALA A 152 15.68 -12.35 21.46
N ASP A 153 15.18 -11.17 21.83
CA ASP A 153 15.79 -10.35 22.91
C ASP A 153 15.69 -11.05 24.29
N MET A 154 14.70 -11.92 24.46
CA MET A 154 14.51 -12.74 25.65
C MET A 154 15.24 -14.10 25.58
N GLY A 155 15.99 -14.35 24.51
CA GLY A 155 16.67 -15.64 24.30
C GLY A 155 15.71 -16.81 24.01
N MET A 156 14.48 -16.52 23.60
CA MET A 156 13.47 -17.55 23.29
C MET A 156 13.54 -17.91 21.82
N GLU A 157 13.73 -19.19 21.52
CA GLU A 157 13.56 -19.75 20.18
C GLU A 157 12.12 -20.22 20.05
N LEU A 158 11.37 -19.58 19.15
CA LEU A 158 10.00 -19.99 18.82
C LEU A 158 10.01 -20.87 17.58
N PRO A 159 9.29 -22.00 17.59
CA PRO A 159 9.12 -22.80 16.38
C PRO A 159 8.34 -22.00 15.34
N TYR A 160 8.65 -22.25 14.08
CA TYR A 160 7.88 -21.69 12.98
C TYR A 160 6.42 -22.18 13.05
N GLN A 161 5.47 -21.27 13.14
CA GLN A 161 4.04 -21.60 13.25
C GLN A 161 3.35 -21.82 11.91
N GLY A 162 4.01 -21.48 10.82
CA GLY A 162 3.41 -21.53 9.48
C GLY A 162 2.58 -20.29 9.14
N ILE A 163 2.36 -20.11 7.84
CA ILE A 163 1.47 -19.10 7.30
C ILE A 163 0.13 -19.77 6.95
N PRO A 164 -1.02 -19.20 7.37
CA PRO A 164 -2.31 -19.76 7.00
C PRO A 164 -2.59 -19.53 5.51
N LEU A 165 -2.68 -20.61 4.73
CA LEU A 165 -3.04 -20.58 3.32
C LEU A 165 -4.48 -21.09 3.16
N SER A 166 -5.35 -20.24 2.64
CA SER A 166 -6.77 -20.60 2.40
C SER A 166 -6.86 -21.69 1.35
N VAL A 167 -7.40 -22.85 1.70
CA VAL A 167 -7.57 -23.99 0.79
C VAL A 167 -9.01 -24.25 0.39
N ILE A 168 -9.98 -23.76 1.18
CA ILE A 168 -11.40 -23.71 0.82
C ILE A 168 -11.96 -22.36 1.17
N VAL A 169 -12.70 -21.76 0.24
CA VAL A 169 -13.46 -20.52 0.43
C VAL A 169 -14.85 -20.74 -0.14
N GLU A 170 -15.89 -20.57 0.70
CA GLU A 170 -17.31 -20.77 0.32
C GLU A 170 -17.54 -22.12 -0.38
N GLY A 171 -17.02 -23.19 0.20
CA GLY A 171 -17.15 -24.55 -0.35
C GLY A 171 -16.26 -24.84 -1.58
N LYS A 172 -15.53 -23.86 -2.11
CA LYS A 172 -14.72 -23.98 -3.33
C LYS A 172 -13.25 -24.19 -3.00
N ILE A 173 -12.65 -25.19 -3.60
CA ILE A 173 -11.24 -25.52 -3.41
C ILE A 173 -10.35 -24.47 -4.10
N GLN A 174 -9.32 -24.03 -3.40
CA GLN A 174 -8.32 -23.08 -3.88
C GLN A 174 -7.07 -23.82 -4.40
N HIS A 175 -7.14 -24.38 -5.61
CA HIS A 175 -6.07 -25.21 -6.19
C HIS A 175 -4.71 -24.52 -6.25
N ARG A 176 -4.69 -23.20 -6.53
CA ARG A 176 -3.44 -22.43 -6.54
C ARG A 176 -2.75 -22.45 -5.18
N ASN A 177 -3.51 -22.32 -4.11
CA ASN A 177 -2.97 -22.29 -2.75
C ASN A 177 -2.51 -23.69 -2.30
N LEU A 178 -3.21 -24.76 -2.72
CA LEU A 178 -2.76 -26.13 -2.52
C LEU A 178 -1.42 -26.39 -3.20
N SER A 179 -1.23 -25.92 -4.43
CA SER A 179 0.05 -26.06 -5.13
C SER A 179 1.20 -25.33 -4.47
N LEU A 180 0.96 -24.23 -3.72
CA LEU A 180 2.01 -23.53 -2.96
C LEU A 180 2.59 -24.35 -1.82
N ILE A 181 1.80 -25.29 -1.27
CA ILE A 181 2.24 -26.24 -0.22
C ILE A 181 2.52 -27.63 -0.78
N GLU A 182 2.68 -27.73 -2.11
CA GLU A 182 2.95 -28.99 -2.81
C GLU A 182 1.92 -30.09 -2.51
N LYS A 183 0.65 -29.70 -2.35
CA LYS A 183 -0.49 -30.61 -2.13
C LYS A 183 -1.50 -30.47 -3.27
N ASP A 184 -2.34 -31.51 -3.40
CA ASP A 184 -3.40 -31.60 -4.38
C ASP A 184 -4.79 -31.72 -3.72
N GLU A 185 -5.82 -31.78 -4.55
CA GLU A 185 -7.19 -31.96 -4.10
C GLU A 185 -7.38 -33.32 -3.37
N THR A 186 -6.70 -34.36 -3.82
CA THR A 186 -6.80 -35.70 -3.23
C THR A 186 -6.36 -35.65 -1.77
N TRP A 187 -5.19 -35.05 -1.53
CA TRP A 187 -4.68 -34.86 -0.18
C TRP A 187 -5.66 -34.04 0.68
N LEU A 188 -6.22 -32.94 0.14
CA LEU A 188 -7.19 -32.11 0.87
C LEU A 188 -8.42 -32.94 1.30
N LEU A 189 -9.02 -33.68 0.36
CA LEU A 189 -10.19 -34.49 0.64
C LEU A 189 -9.90 -35.63 1.65
N GLU A 190 -8.71 -36.19 1.65
CA GLU A 190 -8.28 -37.16 2.65
C GLU A 190 -8.20 -36.55 4.06
N GLN A 191 -7.64 -35.32 4.16
CA GLN A 191 -7.58 -34.63 5.45
C GLN A 191 -8.98 -34.24 5.97
N LEU A 192 -9.87 -33.79 5.07
CA LEU A 192 -11.25 -33.48 5.42
C LEU A 192 -12.03 -34.72 5.90
N LYS A 193 -11.80 -35.88 5.29
CA LYS A 193 -12.40 -37.14 5.75
C LYS A 193 -11.98 -37.51 7.17
N LYS A 194 -10.73 -37.20 7.58
CA LYS A 194 -10.27 -37.40 8.97
C LYS A 194 -11.03 -36.53 9.96
N GLN A 195 -11.55 -35.39 9.50
CA GLN A 195 -12.39 -34.48 10.27
C GLN A 195 -13.91 -34.73 10.09
N ASN A 196 -14.29 -35.88 9.52
CA ASN A 196 -15.67 -36.32 9.25
C ASN A 196 -16.40 -35.51 8.16
N TYR A 197 -15.70 -34.77 7.30
CA TYR A 197 -16.31 -34.14 6.14
C TYR A 197 -16.35 -35.06 4.95
N THR A 198 -17.52 -35.25 4.33
CA THR A 198 -17.71 -36.02 3.10
C THR A 198 -17.66 -35.18 1.84
N SER A 199 -17.78 -33.85 1.98
CA SER A 199 -17.69 -32.90 0.88
C SER A 199 -17.20 -31.53 1.40
N THR A 200 -16.84 -30.63 0.48
CA THR A 200 -16.42 -29.27 0.81
C THR A 200 -17.58 -28.29 1.03
N LEU A 201 -18.82 -28.66 0.62
CA LEU A 201 -19.98 -27.79 0.62
C LEU A 201 -20.36 -27.21 1.99
N PRO A 202 -20.29 -27.94 3.12
CA PRO A 202 -20.61 -27.41 4.43
C PRO A 202 -19.53 -26.46 4.98
N ILE A 203 -18.34 -26.41 4.35
CA ILE A 203 -17.20 -25.65 4.83
C ILE A 203 -17.24 -24.24 4.21
N PHE A 204 -17.47 -23.22 5.05
CA PHE A 204 -17.38 -21.84 4.62
C PHE A 204 -15.95 -21.43 4.36
N PHE A 205 -15.04 -21.81 5.25
CA PHE A 205 -13.62 -21.45 5.16
C PHE A 205 -12.73 -22.57 5.70
N ALA A 206 -11.66 -22.88 4.99
CA ALA A 206 -10.60 -23.73 5.53
C ALA A 206 -9.23 -23.19 5.12
N TYR A 207 -8.29 -23.25 6.04
CA TYR A 207 -6.90 -22.94 5.78
C TYR A 207 -5.96 -24.03 6.28
N VAL A 208 -4.77 -24.05 5.71
CA VAL A 208 -3.69 -24.95 6.10
C VAL A 208 -2.51 -24.11 6.56
N LEU A 209 -1.88 -24.49 7.66
CA LEU A 209 -0.60 -23.92 8.07
C LEU A 209 0.52 -24.62 7.28
N ASP A 210 1.34 -23.84 6.56
CA ASP A 210 2.43 -24.37 5.72
C ASP A 210 3.57 -25.00 6.52
N GLY A 211 3.62 -24.76 7.85
CA GLY A 211 4.65 -25.32 8.74
C GLY A 211 4.45 -26.79 9.07
N ASP A 212 3.21 -27.25 9.26
CA ASP A 212 2.88 -28.62 9.67
C ASP A 212 1.76 -29.29 8.85
N ASN A 213 1.22 -28.56 7.88
CA ASN A 213 0.09 -28.96 7.05
C ASN A 213 -1.20 -29.29 7.84
N THR A 214 -1.37 -28.67 9.00
CA THR A 214 -2.61 -28.81 9.80
C THR A 214 -3.74 -28.02 9.13
N ILE A 215 -4.89 -28.70 8.94
CA ILE A 215 -6.10 -28.06 8.39
C ILE A 215 -7.00 -27.57 9.50
N HIS A 216 -7.40 -26.30 9.38
CA HIS A 216 -8.42 -25.67 10.20
C HIS A 216 -9.65 -25.37 9.35
N THR A 217 -10.83 -25.78 9.82
CA THR A 217 -12.11 -25.64 9.12
C THR A 217 -13.10 -24.80 9.90
N SER A 218 -13.90 -24.01 9.19
CA SER A 218 -15.07 -23.29 9.73
C SER A 218 -16.26 -23.57 8.83
N GLU A 219 -17.36 -23.96 9.41
CA GLU A 219 -18.63 -24.22 8.72
C GLU A 219 -19.44 -22.95 8.51
N TYR A 220 -20.45 -23.01 7.65
CA TYR A 220 -21.47 -21.97 7.61
C TYR A 220 -22.22 -21.93 8.94
N PRO A 221 -22.54 -20.73 9.47
CA PRO A 221 -23.41 -20.65 10.65
C PRO A 221 -24.77 -21.30 10.33
N PRO A 222 -25.42 -21.92 11.31
CA PRO A 222 -26.75 -22.46 11.10
C PRO A 222 -27.71 -21.35 10.63
N PRO A 223 -28.65 -21.64 9.73
CA PRO A 223 -29.65 -20.65 9.31
C PRO A 223 -30.43 -20.16 10.51
N ASN A 224 -30.57 -18.85 10.66
CA ASN A 224 -31.39 -18.22 11.69
C ASN A 224 -32.86 -18.56 11.50
#